data_8e027eefcd834622c7dad88537a7bdfa
#
_entry.id   8e027eefcd834622c7dad88537a7bdfa
#
_cell.length_a   1.000
_cell.length_b   1.000
_cell.length_c   1.000
_cell.angle_alpha   90.00
_cell.angle_beta   90.00
_cell.angle_gamma   90.00
#
_symmetry.space_group_name_H-M   'P 1'
#
loop_
_entity.id
_entity.type
_entity.pdbx_description
1 polymer ?
#
loop_
_entity_poly.entity_id
_entity_poly.type
_entity_poly.pdbx_seq_one_letter_code
_entity_poly.pdbx_strand_id
1 'polypeptide(L)'
;MNIFVILISALLIIIVLLRRRVPIGPAILTAGIFIWAAAAPQPHYLWNAWIETFSAYRTYDLIFALYFVMCLEIELRTGGILDDLVRSLHRLLKSPRLTLAIMPAFLGLLPSLGGARFSAPIVEITSKGLNLTAEHKANINFWFRHIFEFSSPIIPGMLMACSIAAIPFSSLLLHLAWVTPLFFLVGWLILMRPLKLPPHIITCLLYTSPSPRD
;
A
#
# COMPACT_ATOMS: atom_id res chain seq x y z
N MET A 1 5.84 2.49 -34.82
CA MET A 1 5.60 1.29 -33.98
C MET A 1 4.30 1.50 -33.21
N ASN A 2 3.46 0.47 -33.04
CA ASN A 2 2.19 0.65 -32.34
C ASN A 2 2.47 1.06 -30.87
N ILE A 3 1.81 2.10 -30.38
CA ILE A 3 2.03 2.64 -29.02
C ILE A 3 1.85 1.57 -27.93
N PHE A 4 0.91 0.65 -28.13
CA PHE A 4 0.69 -0.45 -27.19
C PHE A 4 1.90 -1.40 -27.09
N VAL A 5 2.60 -1.65 -28.21
CA VAL A 5 3.81 -2.48 -28.21
C VAL A 5 4.93 -1.80 -27.43
N ILE A 6 5.08 -0.46 -27.60
CA ILE A 6 6.09 0.32 -26.85
C ILE A 6 5.80 0.25 -25.35
N LEU A 7 4.54 0.46 -24.96
CA LEU A 7 4.15 0.45 -23.54
C LEU A 7 4.33 -0.95 -22.91
N ILE A 8 3.94 -2.01 -23.60
CA ILE A 8 4.13 -3.37 -23.11
C ILE A 8 5.62 -3.70 -22.99
N SER A 9 6.44 -3.29 -23.96
CA SER A 9 7.89 -3.50 -23.92
C SER A 9 8.53 -2.72 -22.76
N ALA A 10 8.12 -1.48 -22.52
CA ALA A 10 8.57 -0.68 -21.38
C ALA A 10 8.20 -1.34 -20.03
N LEU A 11 6.99 -1.86 -19.91
CA LEU A 11 6.56 -2.61 -18.73
C LEU A 11 7.39 -3.87 -18.51
N LEU A 12 7.68 -4.62 -19.57
CA LEU A 12 8.54 -5.80 -19.50
C LEU A 12 9.98 -5.42 -19.06
N ILE A 13 10.53 -4.30 -19.55
CA ILE A 13 11.83 -3.80 -19.12
C ILE A 13 11.81 -3.53 -17.60
N ILE A 14 10.79 -2.85 -17.08
CA ILE A 14 10.65 -2.61 -15.64
C ILE A 14 10.64 -3.93 -14.88
N ILE A 15 9.80 -4.88 -15.29
CA ILE A 15 9.68 -6.18 -14.62
C ILE A 15 11.02 -6.94 -14.60
N VAL A 16 11.74 -6.96 -15.72
CA VAL A 16 13.04 -7.63 -15.83
C VAL A 16 14.07 -6.96 -14.92
N LEU A 17 14.13 -5.61 -14.91
CA LEU A 17 15.06 -4.87 -14.07
C LEU A 17 14.76 -5.07 -12.58
N LEU A 18 13.50 -5.06 -12.17
CA LEU A 18 13.09 -5.35 -10.80
C LEU A 18 13.45 -6.79 -10.39
N ARG A 19 13.29 -7.77 -11.28
CA ARG A 19 13.75 -9.15 -11.02
C ARG A 19 15.27 -9.23 -10.85
N ARG A 20 16.02 -8.36 -11.51
CA ARG A 20 17.48 -8.22 -11.34
C ARG A 20 17.86 -7.39 -10.12
N ARG A 21 16.91 -7.07 -9.23
CA ARG A 21 17.10 -6.26 -8.01
C ARG A 21 17.55 -4.83 -8.27
N VAL A 22 17.33 -4.30 -9.47
CA VAL A 22 17.53 -2.87 -9.74
C VAL A 22 16.47 -2.07 -8.96
N PRO A 23 16.84 -0.98 -8.26
CA PRO A 23 15.87 -0.12 -7.58
C PRO A 23 14.81 0.41 -8.54
N ILE A 24 13.59 0.65 -8.04
CA ILE A 24 12.44 1.02 -8.85
C ILE A 24 12.63 2.33 -9.63
N GLY A 25 13.31 3.33 -9.03
CA GLY A 25 13.57 4.61 -9.68
C GLY A 25 14.37 4.46 -10.98
N PRO A 26 15.59 3.88 -10.95
CA PRO A 26 16.37 3.59 -12.15
C PRO A 26 15.62 2.70 -13.16
N ALA A 27 14.80 1.73 -12.71
CA ALA A 27 14.02 0.88 -13.60
C ALA A 27 12.97 1.68 -14.39
N ILE A 28 12.25 2.60 -13.71
CA ILE A 28 11.27 3.49 -14.35
C ILE A 28 11.96 4.46 -15.31
N LEU A 29 13.09 5.07 -14.91
CA LEU A 29 13.85 5.98 -15.77
C LEU A 29 14.32 5.28 -17.04
N THR A 30 14.84 4.05 -16.93
CA THR A 30 15.27 3.25 -18.09
C THR A 30 14.09 2.98 -19.05
N ALA A 31 12.93 2.63 -18.51
CA ALA A 31 11.73 2.43 -19.32
C ALA A 31 11.26 3.74 -19.98
N GLY A 32 11.34 4.87 -19.29
CA GLY A 32 11.04 6.19 -19.85
C GLY A 32 11.96 6.57 -21.01
N ILE A 33 13.27 6.35 -20.86
CA ILE A 33 14.26 6.56 -21.92
C ILE A 33 13.96 5.64 -23.12
N PHE A 34 13.58 4.38 -22.85
CA PHE A 34 13.20 3.45 -23.92
C PHE A 34 11.96 3.94 -24.69
N ILE A 35 10.92 4.42 -23.97
CA ILE A 35 9.71 4.97 -24.60
C ILE A 35 10.07 6.16 -25.49
N TRP A 36 10.89 7.09 -25.00
CA TRP A 36 11.36 8.21 -25.78
C TRP A 36 12.11 7.76 -27.04
N ALA A 37 13.08 6.86 -26.91
CA ALA A 37 13.88 6.36 -28.04
C ALA A 37 13.03 5.60 -29.09
N ALA A 38 11.98 4.90 -28.65
CA ALA A 38 11.13 4.12 -29.53
C ALA A 38 9.99 4.90 -30.20
N ALA A 39 9.46 5.93 -29.51
CA ALA A 39 8.32 6.70 -29.98
C ALA A 39 8.70 8.00 -30.71
N ALA A 40 9.67 8.74 -30.18
CA ALA A 40 10.08 10.05 -30.70
C ALA A 40 11.51 10.41 -30.29
N PRO A 41 12.53 9.85 -30.99
CA PRO A 41 13.95 9.97 -30.58
C PRO A 41 14.56 11.34 -30.92
N GLN A 42 13.83 12.41 -30.59
CA GLN A 42 14.32 13.79 -30.82
C GLN A 42 14.69 14.43 -29.48
N PRO A 43 15.91 14.99 -29.34
CA PRO A 43 16.41 15.53 -28.06
C PRO A 43 15.51 16.63 -27.48
N HIS A 44 14.84 17.43 -28.34
CA HIS A 44 13.98 18.50 -27.86
C HIS A 44 12.74 17.99 -27.10
N TYR A 45 12.20 16.79 -27.40
CA TYR A 45 11.10 16.21 -26.62
C TYR A 45 11.55 15.85 -25.21
N LEU A 46 12.77 15.33 -25.06
CA LEU A 46 13.32 15.02 -23.74
C LEU A 46 13.54 16.31 -22.93
N TRP A 47 14.05 17.35 -23.59
CA TRP A 47 14.27 18.66 -22.99
C TRP A 47 12.94 19.32 -22.58
N ASN A 48 11.96 19.31 -23.45
CA ASN A 48 10.63 19.84 -23.14
C ASN A 48 9.96 19.08 -21.99
N ALA A 49 10.01 17.75 -22.00
CA ALA A 49 9.49 16.93 -20.91
C ALA A 49 10.19 17.25 -19.57
N TRP A 50 11.48 17.51 -19.59
CA TRP A 50 12.23 17.95 -18.40
C TRP A 50 11.71 19.30 -17.92
N ILE A 51 11.65 20.30 -18.79
CA ILE A 51 11.17 21.63 -18.41
C ILE A 51 9.75 21.57 -17.88
N GLU A 52 8.83 20.90 -18.60
CA GLU A 52 7.43 20.76 -18.19
C GLU A 52 7.29 20.09 -16.83
N THR A 53 8.04 19.01 -16.58
CA THR A 53 8.01 18.31 -15.29
C THR A 53 8.47 19.20 -14.14
N PHE A 54 9.58 19.93 -14.30
CA PHE A 54 10.12 20.76 -13.24
C PHE A 54 9.54 22.17 -13.17
N SER A 55 8.79 22.61 -14.17
CA SER A 55 8.04 23.87 -14.13
C SER A 55 6.61 23.69 -13.64
N ALA A 56 6.09 22.47 -13.63
CA ALA A 56 4.72 22.21 -13.21
C ALA A 56 4.59 22.27 -11.69
N TYR A 57 3.75 23.17 -11.18
CA TYR A 57 3.43 23.29 -9.76
C TYR A 57 2.98 21.93 -9.15
N ARG A 58 2.22 21.15 -9.91
CA ARG A 58 1.75 19.82 -9.57
C ARG A 58 2.89 18.84 -9.19
N THR A 59 4.05 18.94 -9.84
CA THR A 59 5.21 18.08 -9.51
C THR A 59 5.68 18.33 -8.09
N TYR A 60 5.76 19.60 -7.70
CA TYR A 60 6.17 19.97 -6.35
C TYR A 60 5.12 19.60 -5.32
N ASP A 61 3.83 19.79 -5.61
CA ASP A 61 2.74 19.35 -4.72
C ASP A 61 2.83 17.85 -4.42
N LEU A 62 3.04 17.02 -5.44
CA LEU A 62 3.19 15.58 -5.27
C LEU A 62 4.45 15.22 -4.47
N ILE A 63 5.58 15.83 -4.78
CA ILE A 63 6.85 15.58 -4.08
C ILE A 63 6.71 15.96 -2.60
N PHE A 64 6.20 17.14 -2.30
CA PHE A 64 6.04 17.60 -0.93
C PHE A 64 4.99 16.78 -0.17
N ALA A 65 3.85 16.47 -0.81
CA ALA A 65 2.84 15.63 -0.19
C ALA A 65 3.41 14.25 0.19
N LEU A 66 4.13 13.60 -0.72
CA LEU A 66 4.77 12.32 -0.46
C LEU A 66 5.85 12.42 0.62
N TYR A 67 6.68 13.47 0.56
CA TYR A 67 7.72 13.72 1.56
C TYR A 67 7.15 13.87 2.97
N PHE A 68 6.15 14.74 3.14
CA PHE A 68 5.55 14.96 4.45
C PHE A 68 4.77 13.74 4.97
N VAL A 69 4.11 13.01 4.08
CA VAL A 69 3.46 11.74 4.42
C VAL A 69 4.47 10.72 4.94
N MET A 70 5.65 10.64 4.33
CA MET A 70 6.72 9.76 4.78
C MET A 70 7.34 10.23 6.11
N CYS A 71 7.52 11.53 6.28
CA CYS A 71 7.96 12.09 7.57
C CYS A 71 6.96 11.73 8.68
N LEU A 72 5.66 11.90 8.41
CA LEU A 72 4.61 11.52 9.35
C LEU A 72 4.66 10.03 9.71
N GLU A 73 4.88 9.15 8.72
CA GLU A 73 5.02 7.71 8.99
C GLU A 73 6.21 7.41 9.91
N ILE A 74 7.36 8.04 9.64
CA ILE A 74 8.57 7.87 10.45
C ILE A 74 8.32 8.34 11.88
N GLU A 75 7.73 9.52 12.06
CA GLU A 75 7.41 10.07 13.38
C GLU A 75 6.40 9.20 14.15
N LEU A 76 5.33 8.76 13.52
CA LEU A 76 4.35 7.87 14.15
C LEU A 76 4.97 6.55 14.60
N ARG A 77 5.98 6.07 13.87
CA ARG A 77 6.69 4.84 14.16
C ARG A 77 7.74 5.02 15.26
N THR A 78 8.62 6.01 15.11
CA THR A 78 9.72 6.25 16.07
C THR A 78 9.21 6.77 17.41
N GLY A 79 8.10 7.53 17.39
CA GLY A 79 7.42 8.01 18.57
C GLY A 79 6.61 6.93 19.32
N GLY A 80 6.52 5.69 18.80
CA GLY A 80 5.77 4.59 19.41
C GLY A 80 4.25 4.75 19.32
N ILE A 81 3.75 5.82 18.73
CA ILE A 81 2.31 6.11 18.61
C ILE A 81 1.62 5.01 17.81
N LEU A 82 2.28 4.52 16.76
CA LEU A 82 1.76 3.44 15.93
C LEU A 82 1.58 2.14 16.73
N ASP A 83 2.55 1.80 17.57
CA ASP A 83 2.49 0.61 18.43
C ASP A 83 1.39 0.74 19.48
N ASP A 84 1.19 1.94 20.03
CA ASP A 84 0.12 2.22 20.99
C ASP A 84 -1.27 2.15 20.34
N LEU A 85 -1.43 2.67 19.12
CA LEU A 85 -2.66 2.55 18.35
C LEU A 85 -2.98 1.09 18.03
N VAL A 86 -1.99 0.33 17.58
CA VAL A 86 -2.11 -1.12 17.32
C VAL A 86 -2.52 -1.87 18.59
N ARG A 87 -1.88 -1.59 19.72
CA ARG A 87 -2.24 -2.19 21.02
C ARG A 87 -3.65 -1.84 21.46
N SER A 88 -4.03 -0.57 21.31
CA SER A 88 -5.37 -0.09 21.68
C SER A 88 -6.45 -0.72 20.83
N LEU A 89 -6.22 -0.78 19.52
CA LEU A 89 -7.14 -1.41 18.58
C LEU A 89 -7.27 -2.92 18.86
N HIS A 90 -6.16 -3.59 19.16
CA HIS A 90 -6.16 -5.00 19.52
C HIS A 90 -6.97 -5.26 20.80
N ARG A 91 -6.93 -4.36 21.80
CA ARG A 91 -7.75 -4.46 23.03
C ARG A 91 -9.24 -4.27 22.76
N LEU A 92 -9.59 -3.41 21.79
CA LEU A 92 -10.99 -3.16 21.42
C LEU A 92 -11.60 -4.33 20.65
N LEU A 93 -10.78 -5.00 19.83
CA LEU A 93 -11.20 -6.10 18.99
C LEU A 93 -11.18 -7.42 19.77
N LYS A 94 -12.31 -7.79 20.37
CA LYS A 94 -12.45 -9.02 21.17
C LYS A 94 -12.48 -10.32 20.35
N SER A 95 -12.49 -10.23 19.02
CA SER A 95 -12.58 -11.38 18.12
C SER A 95 -11.30 -11.54 17.31
N PRO A 96 -10.63 -12.71 17.32
CA PRO A 96 -9.45 -12.97 16.49
C PRO A 96 -9.70 -12.75 15.00
N ARG A 97 -10.90 -13.08 14.49
CA ARG A 97 -11.27 -12.82 13.10
C ARG A 97 -11.30 -11.34 12.78
N LEU A 98 -11.93 -10.54 13.64
CA LEU A 98 -11.96 -9.09 13.46
C LEU A 98 -10.59 -8.49 13.54
N THR A 99 -9.76 -8.95 14.47
CA THR A 99 -8.36 -8.49 14.61
C THR A 99 -7.55 -8.79 13.34
N LEU A 100 -7.65 -10.03 12.81
CA LEU A 100 -6.96 -10.42 11.58
C LEU A 100 -7.39 -9.61 10.35
N ALA A 101 -8.63 -9.16 10.28
CA ALA A 101 -9.12 -8.34 9.18
C ALA A 101 -8.85 -6.84 9.40
N ILE A 102 -9.18 -6.30 10.57
CA ILE A 102 -9.14 -4.86 10.84
C ILE A 102 -7.71 -4.35 11.02
N MET A 103 -6.80 -5.14 11.62
CA MET A 103 -5.43 -4.68 11.84
C MET A 103 -4.67 -4.39 10.54
N PRO A 104 -4.62 -5.30 9.55
CA PRO A 104 -4.03 -4.97 8.26
C PRO A 104 -4.76 -3.82 7.55
N ALA A 105 -6.10 -3.77 7.64
CA ALA A 105 -6.90 -2.69 7.06
C ALA A 105 -6.53 -1.32 7.64
N PHE A 106 -6.46 -1.22 8.96
CA PHE A 106 -6.05 -0.02 9.67
C PHE A 106 -4.64 0.44 9.26
N LEU A 107 -3.69 -0.51 9.21
CA LEU A 107 -2.34 -0.21 8.74
C LEU A 107 -2.29 0.13 7.25
N GLY A 108 -3.27 -0.31 6.47
CA GLY A 108 -3.45 0.05 5.07
C GLY A 108 -3.87 1.49 4.85
N LEU A 109 -4.49 2.14 5.85
CA LEU A 109 -4.78 3.58 5.82
C LEU A 109 -3.51 4.43 5.95
N LEU A 110 -2.46 3.87 6.55
CA LEU A 110 -1.22 4.59 6.72
C LEU A 110 -0.35 4.44 5.48
N PRO A 111 0.13 5.52 4.90
CA PRO A 111 1.10 5.46 3.81
C PRO A 111 2.38 4.85 4.35
N SER A 112 2.78 3.73 3.79
CA SER A 112 3.92 2.99 4.32
C SER A 112 4.80 2.45 3.21
N LEU A 113 6.09 2.80 3.25
CA LEU A 113 7.12 2.29 2.35
C LEU A 113 7.28 0.77 2.43
N GLY A 114 6.98 0.19 3.58
CA GLY A 114 7.11 -1.24 3.82
C GLY A 114 5.93 -2.06 3.31
N GLY A 115 4.82 -1.42 2.91
CA GLY A 115 3.62 -2.10 2.42
C GLY A 115 3.16 -3.20 3.38
N ALA A 116 2.76 -4.35 2.83
CA ALA A 116 2.27 -5.49 3.60
C ALA A 116 3.30 -6.12 4.57
N ARG A 117 4.59 -5.78 4.45
CA ARG A 117 5.62 -6.24 5.38
C ARG A 117 5.42 -5.71 6.80
N PHE A 118 4.74 -4.57 6.95
CA PHE A 118 4.47 -3.98 8.26
C PHE A 118 3.35 -4.66 9.01
N SER A 119 2.29 -5.01 8.31
CA SER A 119 1.15 -5.70 8.91
C SER A 119 1.39 -7.20 9.07
N ALA A 120 2.35 -7.78 8.34
CA ALA A 120 2.68 -9.20 8.41
C ALA A 120 3.02 -9.70 9.83
N PRO A 121 3.89 -9.05 10.62
CA PRO A 121 4.17 -9.48 12.00
C PRO A 121 2.93 -9.49 12.90
N ILE A 122 2.01 -8.54 12.69
CA ILE A 122 0.77 -8.45 13.47
C ILE A 122 -0.16 -9.61 13.13
N VAL A 123 -0.31 -9.92 11.83
CA VAL A 123 -1.07 -11.10 11.40
C VAL A 123 -0.43 -12.37 11.94
N GLU A 124 0.91 -12.47 11.93
CA GLU A 124 1.63 -13.62 12.48
C GLU A 124 1.36 -13.80 13.99
N ILE A 125 1.47 -12.72 14.76
CA ILE A 125 1.22 -12.73 16.21
C ILE A 125 -0.25 -13.07 16.50
N THR A 126 -1.20 -12.43 15.81
CA THR A 126 -2.63 -12.64 16.01
C THR A 126 -3.09 -14.03 15.58
N SER A 127 -2.37 -14.65 14.66
CA SER A 127 -2.68 -16.00 14.16
C SER A 127 -1.97 -17.12 14.96
N LYS A 128 -1.18 -16.79 15.99
CA LYS A 128 -0.57 -17.81 16.86
C LYS A 128 -1.65 -18.68 17.51
N GLY A 129 -1.48 -20.00 17.41
CA GLY A 129 -2.47 -20.97 17.90
C GLY A 129 -3.66 -21.20 16.96
N LEU A 130 -3.72 -20.49 15.83
CA LEU A 130 -4.64 -20.77 14.74
C LEU A 130 -3.89 -21.60 13.69
N ASN A 131 -4.45 -22.72 13.28
CA ASN A 131 -3.84 -23.57 12.25
C ASN A 131 -3.95 -22.94 10.86
N LEU A 132 -3.33 -21.76 10.68
CA LEU A 132 -3.30 -21.03 9.42
C LEU A 132 -1.98 -21.29 8.69
N THR A 133 -2.05 -21.63 7.41
CA THR A 133 -0.87 -21.74 6.55
C THR A 133 -0.24 -20.36 6.33
N ALA A 134 1.04 -20.32 6.00
CA ALA A 134 1.73 -19.07 5.66
C ALA A 134 1.06 -18.34 4.48
N GLU A 135 0.58 -19.09 3.49
CA GLU A 135 -0.16 -18.55 2.35
C GLU A 135 -1.48 -17.89 2.80
N HIS A 136 -2.23 -18.52 3.70
CA HIS A 136 -3.49 -17.96 4.21
C HIS A 136 -3.24 -16.66 4.97
N LYS A 137 -2.21 -16.61 5.82
CA LYS A 137 -1.79 -15.39 6.53
C LYS A 137 -1.39 -14.27 5.56
N ALA A 138 -0.64 -14.62 4.51
CA ALA A 138 -0.23 -13.67 3.47
C ALA A 138 -1.45 -13.10 2.71
N ASN A 139 -2.40 -13.96 2.34
CA ASN A 139 -3.63 -13.55 1.65
C ASN A 139 -4.49 -12.63 2.51
N ILE A 140 -4.68 -12.95 3.80
CA ILE A 140 -5.38 -12.10 4.76
C ILE A 140 -4.72 -10.72 4.85
N ASN A 141 -3.41 -10.74 5.09
CA ASN A 141 -2.62 -9.52 5.22
C ASN A 141 -2.71 -8.64 3.96
N PHE A 142 -2.48 -9.23 2.80
CA PHE A 142 -2.50 -8.52 1.53
C PHE A 142 -3.90 -7.97 1.23
N TRP A 143 -4.94 -8.79 1.32
CA TRP A 143 -6.30 -8.40 0.98
C TRP A 143 -6.80 -7.23 1.83
N PHE A 144 -6.79 -7.39 3.16
CA PHE A 144 -7.36 -6.38 4.05
C PHE A 144 -6.54 -5.10 4.09
N ARG A 145 -5.23 -5.18 3.88
CA ARG A 145 -4.40 -3.98 3.81
C ARG A 145 -4.75 -3.06 2.64
N HIS A 146 -5.25 -3.60 1.54
CA HIS A 146 -5.50 -2.86 0.30
C HIS A 146 -6.98 -2.46 0.10
N ILE A 147 -7.85 -2.69 1.09
CA ILE A 147 -9.28 -2.35 0.96
C ILE A 147 -9.54 -0.84 0.81
N PHE A 148 -8.65 -0.01 1.31
CA PHE A 148 -8.77 1.46 1.25
C PHE A 148 -8.09 2.09 0.03
N GLU A 149 -7.50 1.31 -0.85
CA GLU A 149 -6.77 1.86 -2.01
C GLU A 149 -7.64 2.73 -2.92
N PHE A 150 -8.95 2.46 -2.97
CA PHE A 150 -9.90 3.19 -3.80
C PHE A 150 -10.62 4.34 -3.07
N SER A 151 -10.36 4.54 -1.80
CA SER A 151 -11.07 5.54 -0.98
C SER A 151 -10.16 6.37 -0.06
N SER A 152 -8.86 6.15 -0.08
CA SER A 152 -7.93 6.92 0.76
C SER A 152 -7.30 8.09 0.00
N PRO A 153 -7.40 9.32 0.53
CA PRO A 153 -6.77 10.50 -0.07
C PRO A 153 -5.23 10.50 0.08
N ILE A 154 -4.69 9.60 0.88
CA ILE A 154 -3.25 9.55 1.19
C ILE A 154 -2.51 8.64 0.20
N ILE A 155 -3.24 7.86 -0.60
CA ILE A 155 -2.63 6.93 -1.57
C ILE A 155 -2.20 7.71 -2.83
N PRO A 156 -0.90 7.73 -3.15
CA PRO A 156 -0.37 8.52 -4.26
C PRO A 156 -1.01 8.18 -5.61
N GLY A 157 -1.36 6.91 -5.83
CA GLY A 157 -2.01 6.46 -7.07
C GLY A 157 -3.34 7.12 -7.32
N MET A 158 -4.14 7.34 -6.28
CA MET A 158 -5.44 8.03 -6.39
C MET A 158 -5.27 9.51 -6.69
N LEU A 159 -4.31 10.17 -6.03
CA LEU A 159 -3.99 11.57 -6.31
C LEU A 159 -3.48 11.75 -7.73
N MET A 160 -2.62 10.86 -8.20
CA MET A 160 -2.15 10.87 -9.60
C MET A 160 -3.29 10.63 -10.59
N ALA A 161 -4.18 9.68 -10.33
CA ALA A 161 -5.33 9.42 -11.19
C ALA A 161 -6.23 10.65 -11.32
N CYS A 162 -6.56 11.30 -10.20
CA CYS A 162 -7.32 12.57 -10.19
C CYS A 162 -6.62 13.65 -10.99
N SER A 163 -5.31 13.76 -10.80
CA SER A 163 -4.48 14.75 -11.46
C SER A 163 -4.42 14.56 -12.97
N ILE A 164 -4.28 13.33 -13.45
CA ILE A 164 -4.23 13.00 -14.88
C ILE A 164 -5.61 13.17 -15.52
N ALA A 165 -6.67 12.71 -14.83
CA ALA A 165 -8.04 12.80 -15.33
C ALA A 165 -8.64 14.21 -15.20
N ALA A 166 -7.95 15.14 -14.53
CA ALA A 166 -8.44 16.50 -14.25
C ALA A 166 -9.79 16.53 -13.51
N ILE A 167 -10.01 15.55 -12.59
CA ILE A 167 -11.22 15.46 -11.77
C ILE A 167 -10.88 15.73 -10.30
N PRO A 168 -11.79 16.35 -9.52
CA PRO A 168 -11.58 16.57 -8.11
C PRO A 168 -11.61 15.24 -7.34
N PHE A 169 -10.76 15.11 -6.32
CA PHE A 169 -10.69 13.90 -5.49
C PHE A 169 -12.05 13.55 -4.84
N SER A 170 -12.81 14.56 -4.44
CA SER A 170 -14.16 14.39 -3.87
C SER A 170 -15.11 13.65 -4.82
N SER A 171 -15.06 13.96 -6.11
CA SER A 171 -15.87 13.28 -7.12
C SER A 171 -15.45 11.82 -7.26
N LEU A 172 -14.14 11.55 -7.34
CA LEU A 172 -13.63 10.19 -7.43
C LEU A 172 -14.01 9.37 -6.18
N LEU A 173 -13.87 9.99 -5.00
CA LEU A 173 -14.23 9.36 -3.72
C LEU A 173 -15.70 8.97 -3.67
N LEU A 174 -16.61 9.88 -4.04
CA LEU A 174 -18.05 9.59 -4.05
C LEU A 174 -18.41 8.40 -4.94
N HIS A 175 -17.71 8.24 -6.07
CA HIS A 175 -17.97 7.15 -7.01
C HIS A 175 -17.32 5.83 -6.60
N LEU A 176 -16.22 5.85 -5.82
CA LEU A 176 -15.45 4.66 -5.47
C LEU A 176 -15.56 4.26 -4.00
N ALA A 177 -16.13 5.09 -3.12
CA ALA A 177 -16.20 4.80 -1.68
C ALA A 177 -16.91 3.48 -1.36
N TRP A 178 -17.89 3.07 -2.18
CA TRP A 178 -18.61 1.81 -2.03
C TRP A 178 -17.73 0.57 -2.28
N VAL A 179 -16.63 0.73 -2.99
CA VAL A 179 -15.69 -0.37 -3.28
C VAL A 179 -15.05 -0.88 -1.99
N THR A 180 -14.73 0.00 -1.05
CA THR A 180 -14.14 -0.38 0.24
C THR A 180 -14.99 -1.36 1.04
N PRO A 181 -16.28 -1.09 1.34
CA PRO A 181 -17.14 -2.05 2.04
C PRO A 181 -17.37 -3.34 1.22
N LEU A 182 -17.42 -3.24 -0.11
CA LEU A 182 -17.53 -4.42 -0.96
C LEU A 182 -16.27 -5.29 -0.84
N PHE A 183 -15.08 -4.70 -0.95
CA PHE A 183 -13.81 -5.43 -0.80
C PHE A 183 -13.67 -6.05 0.59
N PHE A 184 -14.07 -5.32 1.63
CA PHE A 184 -14.10 -5.87 2.99
C PHE A 184 -15.03 -7.09 3.07
N LEU A 185 -16.26 -6.99 2.55
CA LEU A 185 -17.24 -8.07 2.55
C LEU A 185 -16.75 -9.28 1.78
N VAL A 186 -16.21 -9.10 0.59
CA VAL A 186 -15.67 -10.21 -0.24
C VAL A 186 -14.52 -10.90 0.49
N GLY A 187 -13.56 -10.14 1.02
CA GLY A 187 -12.46 -10.69 1.82
C GLY A 187 -12.93 -11.43 3.06
N TRP A 188 -13.97 -10.89 3.72
CA TRP A 188 -14.59 -11.55 4.87
C TRP A 188 -15.21 -12.89 4.50
N LEU A 189 -15.98 -12.94 3.41
CA LEU A 189 -16.65 -14.17 2.96
C LEU A 189 -15.65 -15.23 2.50
N ILE A 190 -14.61 -14.83 1.78
CA ILE A 190 -13.64 -15.76 1.18
C ILE A 190 -12.56 -16.18 2.16
N LEU A 191 -12.00 -15.24 2.94
CA LEU A 191 -10.82 -15.49 3.77
C LEU A 191 -11.16 -15.71 5.24
N MET A 192 -12.17 -15.00 5.80
CA MET A 192 -12.44 -15.05 7.24
C MET A 192 -13.52 -16.06 7.61
N ARG A 193 -14.59 -16.15 6.80
CA ARG A 193 -15.72 -17.05 7.11
C ARG A 193 -15.33 -18.54 7.17
N PRO A 194 -14.48 -19.06 6.28
CA PRO A 194 -14.06 -20.46 6.31
C PRO A 194 -13.16 -20.81 7.50
N LEU A 195 -12.58 -19.82 8.21
CA LEU A 195 -11.67 -20.09 9.31
C LEU A 195 -12.40 -20.70 10.51
N LYS A 196 -11.96 -21.89 10.90
CA LYS A 196 -12.38 -22.52 12.16
C LYS A 196 -11.49 -21.98 13.28
N LEU A 197 -11.95 -20.95 13.98
CA LEU A 197 -11.20 -20.34 15.08
C LEU A 197 -11.72 -20.88 16.42
N PRO A 198 -10.85 -21.37 17.31
CA PRO A 198 -11.26 -21.75 18.66
C PRO A 198 -11.68 -20.51 19.46
N PRO A 199 -12.74 -20.61 20.29
CA PRO A 199 -13.31 -19.47 20.98
C PRO A 199 -12.43 -18.83 22.07
N HIS A 200 -11.29 -19.42 22.43
CA HIS A 200 -10.56 -19.11 23.68
C HIS A 200 -9.13 -18.57 23.54
N ILE A 201 -8.72 -17.94 22.43
CA ILE A 201 -7.31 -17.49 22.30
C ILE A 201 -7.07 -16.01 22.70
N ILE A 202 -8.07 -15.29 23.17
CA ILE A 202 -7.97 -13.85 23.42
C ILE A 202 -7.06 -13.48 24.61
N THR A 203 -6.77 -14.42 25.52
CA THR A 203 -6.24 -14.06 26.85
C THR A 203 -4.71 -14.15 26.99
N CYS A 204 -3.98 -14.84 26.11
CA CYS A 204 -2.55 -15.10 26.32
C CYS A 204 -1.55 -14.22 25.58
N LEU A 205 -1.97 -13.40 24.61
CA LEU A 205 -1.04 -12.65 23.76
C LEU A 205 -0.62 -11.27 24.29
N LEU A 206 -1.22 -10.83 25.38
CA LEU A 206 -0.97 -9.49 25.96
C LEU A 206 0.22 -9.41 26.91
N TYR A 207 0.88 -10.53 27.24
CA TYR A 207 1.85 -10.58 28.34
C TYR A 207 3.30 -10.94 27.98
N THR A 208 3.66 -11.08 26.71
CA THR A 208 5.05 -11.37 26.34
C THR A 208 5.61 -10.37 25.33
N SER A 209 5.64 -9.10 25.72
CA SER A 209 6.62 -8.16 25.15
C SER A 209 7.73 -8.02 26.18
N PRO A 210 9.00 -8.39 25.92
CA PRO A 210 10.09 -8.03 26.79
C PRO A 210 10.15 -6.50 26.88
N SER A 211 10.17 -6.01 28.11
CA SER A 211 10.42 -4.60 28.40
C SER A 211 11.76 -4.20 27.76
N PRO A 212 11.87 -3.04 27.10
CA PRO A 212 13.16 -2.55 26.62
C PRO A 212 14.03 -1.96 27.74
N ARG A 213 13.98 -2.53 28.93
CA ARG A 213 14.81 -2.15 30.07
C ARG A 213 15.28 -3.42 30.77
N ASP A 214 16.26 -4.05 30.20
CA ASP A 214 17.28 -4.86 30.88
C ASP A 214 18.49 -4.95 29.95
#